data_40dcd75657f5627b90dea2623ea1645b
#
_entry.id   40dcd75657f5627b90dea2623ea1645b
#
_cell.length_a   1.000
_cell.length_b   1.000
_cell.length_c   1.000
_cell.angle_alpha   90.00
_cell.angle_beta   90.00
_cell.angle_gamma   90.00
#
_symmetry.space_group_name_H-M   'P 1'
#
loop_
_entity.id
_entity.type
_entity.pdbx_description
1 polymer ?
#
loop_
_entity_poly.entity_id
_entity_poly.type
_entity_poly.pdbx_seq_one_letter_code
_entity_poly.pdbx_strand_id
1 'polypeptide(L)'
;GTGGAGGVGGDGGAGGPGNQAFNAGAGGAGGHGGDPRAGGAGGTGGAGSTIGAHGAAGASPTSGGNGGGGGNGAHFSSGGKAGGNGGAGGAGGLVGNGGAGGAGGNGAPGAPPSGGDPNGGGGGAGGAGGKGGDGGAQAGDGGAGGAGGKGGNGGNGATGATGLNGLGAGADGTDGGKGGNGGAGGGGGAGGQGGKALAATHQDGSMGAGGAGGNGGAGGMGGDGGNGAKGTFDNGGDGVGGNGGNGGSRGIGGAGGIGGAGSTAGADGARGATPTSGGNGGTGGNGANATVAGGAGGAGGKGGNGGLVGNGGAGGKGGDGMAGVAGSSPTTAGESGTSGQNGGAGG
;
A
#
# COMPACT_ATOMS: atom_id res chain seq x y z
N GLY A 1 44.91 -43.96 -37.31
CA GLY A 1 44.43 -42.61 -37.29
C GLY A 1 44.14 -42.14 -35.87
N THR A 2 44.18 -40.86 -35.62
CA THR A 2 43.77 -40.27 -34.33
C THR A 2 42.27 -40.18 -34.21
N GLY A 3 41.68 -40.35 -33.03
CA GLY A 3 40.27 -40.12 -32.72
C GLY A 3 39.87 -38.65 -32.90
N GLY A 4 38.64 -38.38 -33.30
CA GLY A 4 38.10 -37.01 -33.35
C GLY A 4 37.85 -36.47 -31.94
N ALA A 5 37.95 -35.14 -31.74
CA ALA A 5 37.63 -34.47 -30.46
C ALA A 5 36.15 -34.59 -30.16
N GLY A 6 35.79 -34.72 -28.87
CA GLY A 6 34.40 -34.66 -28.41
C GLY A 6 33.80 -33.26 -28.55
N GLY A 7 32.52 -33.17 -28.69
CA GLY A 7 31.78 -31.92 -28.72
C GLY A 7 31.52 -31.36 -27.31
N VAL A 8 31.48 -30.04 -27.14
CA VAL A 8 31.09 -29.36 -25.90
C VAL A 8 29.57 -29.46 -25.72
N GLY A 9 29.11 -29.46 -24.44
CA GLY A 9 27.67 -29.37 -24.15
C GLY A 9 27.13 -27.97 -24.44
N GLY A 10 25.88 -27.86 -24.85
CA GLY A 10 25.19 -26.58 -25.06
C GLY A 10 24.69 -25.99 -23.75
N ASP A 11 24.62 -24.67 -23.68
CA ASP A 11 24.04 -23.97 -22.52
C ASP A 11 22.53 -24.18 -22.40
N GLY A 12 22.02 -24.22 -21.16
CA GLY A 12 20.59 -24.25 -20.87
C GLY A 12 19.92 -22.92 -21.24
N GLY A 13 18.71 -22.98 -21.77
CA GLY A 13 17.92 -21.80 -22.07
C GLY A 13 17.45 -21.08 -20.80
N ALA A 14 17.37 -19.75 -20.84
CA ALA A 14 16.84 -18.98 -19.73
C ALA A 14 15.33 -19.23 -19.54
N GLY A 15 14.87 -19.23 -18.27
CA GLY A 15 13.45 -19.28 -17.94
C GLY A 15 12.72 -18.00 -18.37
N GLY A 16 11.49 -18.13 -18.82
CA GLY A 16 10.64 -16.97 -19.18
C GLY A 16 10.23 -16.15 -17.96
N PRO A 17 10.00 -14.82 -18.13
CA PRO A 17 9.52 -13.99 -17.05
C PRO A 17 8.12 -14.41 -16.63
N GLY A 18 7.80 -14.19 -15.33
CA GLY A 18 6.47 -14.41 -14.79
C GLY A 18 5.43 -13.50 -15.42
N ASN A 19 4.16 -13.96 -15.45
CA ASN A 19 3.03 -13.21 -16.00
C ASN A 19 1.93 -13.12 -14.94
N GLN A 20 1.32 -11.93 -14.78
CA GLN A 20 0.26 -11.68 -13.79
C GLN A 20 -0.96 -12.57 -13.96
N ALA A 21 -1.24 -13.02 -15.16
CA ALA A 21 -2.39 -13.86 -15.50
C ALA A 21 -2.13 -15.37 -15.36
N PHE A 22 -0.88 -15.78 -15.14
CA PHE A 22 -0.48 -17.17 -15.11
C PHE A 22 0.48 -17.49 -13.97
N ASN A 23 0.31 -18.65 -13.34
CA ASN A 23 1.20 -19.21 -12.29
C ASN A 23 1.52 -18.23 -11.17
N ALA A 24 0.53 -17.45 -10.71
CA ALA A 24 0.68 -16.43 -9.67
C ALA A 24 1.85 -15.45 -9.93
N GLY A 25 2.20 -15.24 -11.20
CA GLY A 25 3.28 -14.36 -11.60
C GLY A 25 4.69 -14.92 -11.42
N ALA A 26 4.86 -16.21 -11.10
CA ALA A 26 6.18 -16.81 -10.93
C ALA A 26 6.97 -16.85 -12.25
N GLY A 27 8.28 -16.60 -12.18
CA GLY A 27 9.21 -16.77 -13.30
C GLY A 27 9.45 -18.25 -13.61
N GLY A 28 9.70 -18.58 -14.88
CA GLY A 28 10.06 -19.93 -15.32
C GLY A 28 11.45 -20.34 -14.83
N ALA A 29 11.67 -21.64 -14.61
CA ALA A 29 13.00 -22.15 -14.31
C ALA A 29 13.90 -22.12 -15.56
N GLY A 30 15.20 -21.92 -15.35
CA GLY A 30 16.22 -22.08 -16.39
C GLY A 30 16.42 -23.54 -16.79
N GLY A 31 16.77 -23.77 -18.05
CA GLY A 31 17.12 -25.10 -18.56
C GLY A 31 18.48 -25.57 -18.03
N HIS A 32 18.66 -26.87 -17.94
CA HIS A 32 19.95 -27.47 -17.58
C HIS A 32 20.98 -27.32 -18.71
N GLY A 33 22.28 -27.18 -18.38
CA GLY A 33 23.38 -27.27 -19.34
C GLY A 33 23.57 -28.70 -19.83
N GLY A 34 24.02 -28.83 -21.06
CA GLY A 34 24.33 -30.13 -21.67
C GLY A 34 25.72 -30.67 -21.28
N ASP A 35 25.85 -31.99 -21.25
CA ASP A 35 27.13 -32.64 -20.94
C ASP A 35 28.07 -32.67 -22.13
N PRO A 36 29.40 -32.53 -21.91
CA PRO A 36 30.38 -32.72 -22.99
C PRO A 36 30.44 -34.19 -23.36
N ARG A 37 30.76 -34.44 -24.65
CA ARG A 37 30.97 -35.79 -25.15
C ARG A 37 32.46 -36.13 -25.14
N ALA A 38 32.80 -37.40 -24.79
CA ALA A 38 34.17 -37.90 -24.88
C ALA A 38 34.70 -37.89 -26.33
N GLY A 39 35.98 -37.68 -26.46
CA GLY A 39 36.68 -37.81 -27.73
C GLY A 39 36.62 -39.25 -28.27
N GLY A 40 36.62 -39.41 -29.59
CA GLY A 40 36.65 -40.72 -30.22
C GLY A 40 37.92 -41.52 -29.91
N ALA A 41 37.80 -42.84 -29.89
CA ALA A 41 38.96 -43.72 -29.78
C ALA A 41 39.93 -43.59 -30.99
N GLY A 42 41.21 -43.68 -30.73
CA GLY A 42 42.19 -43.76 -31.83
C GLY A 42 42.05 -45.07 -32.60
N GLY A 43 42.35 -45.01 -33.89
CA GLY A 43 42.33 -46.20 -34.72
C GLY A 43 43.37 -47.24 -34.36
N THR A 44 43.11 -48.49 -34.56
CA THR A 44 44.07 -49.59 -34.33
C THR A 44 45.24 -49.50 -35.30
N GLY A 45 46.45 -49.85 -34.83
CA GLY A 45 47.60 -49.98 -35.67
C GLY A 45 47.42 -51.12 -36.70
N GLY A 46 47.90 -50.91 -37.90
CA GLY A 46 47.85 -51.93 -38.95
C GLY A 46 48.71 -53.15 -38.60
N ALA A 47 48.26 -54.34 -39.07
CA ALA A 47 49.05 -55.58 -38.95
C ALA A 47 50.16 -55.61 -40.01
N GLY A 48 51.37 -56.04 -39.63
CA GLY A 48 52.52 -56.15 -40.51
C GLY A 48 53.63 -56.94 -39.78
N SER A 49 54.85 -56.93 -40.29
CA SER A 49 56.04 -57.55 -39.66
C SER A 49 56.32 -56.96 -38.28
N THR A 50 55.86 -55.73 -38.04
CA THR A 50 55.69 -55.05 -36.74
C THR A 50 54.31 -54.45 -36.67
N ILE A 51 53.63 -54.61 -35.53
CA ILE A 51 52.31 -54.01 -35.32
C ILE A 51 52.46 -52.50 -35.28
N GLY A 52 51.69 -51.78 -36.16
CA GLY A 52 51.65 -50.34 -36.15
C GLY A 52 51.12 -49.76 -34.82
N ALA A 53 51.62 -48.62 -34.40
CA ALA A 53 51.10 -47.97 -33.22
C ALA A 53 49.63 -47.58 -33.34
N HIS A 54 48.88 -47.73 -32.24
CA HIS A 54 47.50 -47.23 -32.16
C HIS A 54 47.48 -45.71 -32.29
N GLY A 55 46.43 -45.19 -32.96
CA GLY A 55 46.17 -43.77 -32.97
C GLY A 55 45.83 -43.26 -31.59
N ALA A 56 46.17 -41.99 -31.28
CA ALA A 56 45.75 -41.35 -30.02
C ALA A 56 44.23 -41.16 -29.99
N ALA A 57 43.68 -41.30 -28.82
CA ALA A 57 42.25 -40.93 -28.60
C ALA A 57 42.07 -39.41 -28.84
N GLY A 58 40.88 -39.04 -29.32
CA GLY A 58 40.49 -37.66 -29.46
C GLY A 58 40.39 -36.97 -28.09
N ALA A 59 40.64 -35.69 -28.05
CA ALA A 59 40.53 -34.91 -26.82
C ALA A 59 39.05 -34.86 -26.33
N SER A 60 38.85 -35.07 -25.03
CA SER A 60 37.55 -34.80 -24.37
C SER A 60 37.49 -33.33 -24.00
N PRO A 61 36.36 -32.63 -24.26
CA PRO A 61 36.22 -31.25 -23.84
C PRO A 61 36.35 -31.09 -22.31
N THR A 62 36.96 -30.03 -21.88
CA THR A 62 37.07 -29.65 -20.46
C THR A 62 35.99 -28.66 -20.03
N SER A 63 35.02 -28.33 -20.92
CA SER A 63 33.86 -27.50 -20.66
C SER A 63 32.58 -28.17 -21.15
N GLY A 64 31.52 -28.02 -20.39
CA GLY A 64 30.16 -28.40 -20.72
C GLY A 64 29.26 -27.16 -20.79
N GLY A 65 27.98 -27.37 -21.00
CA GLY A 65 27.01 -26.28 -21.01
C GLY A 65 26.74 -25.74 -19.59
N ASN A 66 26.60 -24.44 -19.49
CA ASN A 66 26.14 -23.81 -18.25
C ASN A 66 24.61 -23.95 -18.12
N GLY A 67 24.10 -23.92 -16.88
CA GLY A 67 22.67 -23.83 -16.63
C GLY A 67 22.10 -22.48 -17.05
N GLY A 68 20.91 -22.46 -17.62
CA GLY A 68 20.19 -21.24 -17.96
C GLY A 68 19.74 -20.47 -16.72
N GLY A 69 19.66 -19.16 -16.78
CA GLY A 69 19.14 -18.33 -15.68
C GLY A 69 17.63 -18.56 -15.47
N GLY A 70 17.17 -18.42 -14.23
CA GLY A 70 15.73 -18.41 -13.92
C GLY A 70 15.08 -17.11 -14.38
N GLY A 71 13.83 -17.17 -14.81
CA GLY A 71 13.02 -16.01 -15.18
C GLY A 71 12.62 -15.18 -13.94
N ASN A 72 12.49 -13.88 -14.11
CA ASN A 72 12.03 -13.01 -13.04
C ASN A 72 10.53 -13.21 -12.74
N GLY A 73 10.14 -13.01 -11.46
CA GLY A 73 8.74 -12.97 -11.07
C GLY A 73 8.04 -11.70 -11.58
N ALA A 74 6.74 -11.81 -11.85
CA ALA A 74 5.94 -10.69 -12.30
C ALA A 74 5.76 -9.64 -11.20
N HIS A 75 5.79 -8.38 -11.57
CA HIS A 75 5.36 -7.27 -10.72
C HIS A 75 3.86 -7.10 -10.84
N PHE A 76 3.18 -6.82 -9.70
CA PHE A 76 1.76 -6.49 -9.70
C PHE A 76 1.57 -4.99 -9.48
N SER A 77 0.58 -4.40 -10.15
CA SER A 77 0.38 -2.95 -10.21
C SER A 77 -0.77 -2.43 -9.36
N SER A 78 -1.65 -3.31 -8.84
CA SER A 78 -2.81 -2.87 -8.04
C SER A 78 -3.37 -3.95 -7.14
N GLY A 79 -4.16 -3.52 -6.16
CA GLY A 79 -4.97 -4.40 -5.32
C GLY A 79 -4.23 -5.15 -4.23
N GLY A 80 -3.05 -4.70 -3.82
CA GLY A 80 -2.32 -5.33 -2.72
C GLY A 80 -1.85 -6.77 -3.02
N LYS A 81 -1.80 -7.16 -4.30
CA LYS A 81 -1.34 -8.51 -4.67
C LYS A 81 0.15 -8.66 -4.44
N ALA A 82 0.57 -9.86 -3.97
CA ALA A 82 1.99 -10.19 -3.81
C ALA A 82 2.69 -10.31 -5.17
N GLY A 83 3.94 -9.88 -5.24
CA GLY A 83 4.79 -10.09 -6.41
C GLY A 83 5.04 -11.58 -6.67
N GLY A 84 5.22 -11.95 -7.94
CA GLY A 84 5.55 -13.32 -8.31
C GLY A 84 6.97 -13.70 -7.85
N ASN A 85 7.19 -14.95 -7.52
CA ASN A 85 8.52 -15.47 -7.20
C ASN A 85 9.41 -15.53 -8.44
N GLY A 86 10.72 -15.36 -8.28
CA GLY A 86 11.70 -15.62 -9.32
C GLY A 86 11.83 -17.12 -9.59
N GLY A 87 12.07 -17.50 -10.85
CA GLY A 87 12.32 -18.87 -11.24
C GLY A 87 13.71 -19.36 -10.78
N ALA A 88 13.87 -20.65 -10.54
CA ALA A 88 15.15 -21.25 -10.25
C ALA A 88 16.10 -21.20 -11.45
N GLY A 89 17.38 -21.04 -11.22
CA GLY A 89 18.42 -21.26 -12.24
C GLY A 89 18.56 -22.76 -12.57
N GLY A 90 18.90 -23.08 -13.81
CA GLY A 90 19.18 -24.45 -14.24
C GLY A 90 20.53 -24.93 -13.72
N ALA A 91 20.69 -26.23 -13.49
CA ALA A 91 21.98 -26.82 -13.16
C ALA A 91 22.92 -26.77 -14.36
N GLY A 92 24.23 -26.66 -14.09
CA GLY A 92 25.28 -26.86 -15.10
C GLY A 92 25.31 -28.30 -15.57
N GLY A 93 25.82 -28.54 -16.83
CA GLY A 93 26.20 -29.86 -17.29
C GLY A 93 27.40 -30.37 -16.47
N LEU A 94 27.91 -31.55 -16.78
CA LEU A 94 28.95 -32.23 -16.04
C LEU A 94 30.18 -31.35 -15.72
N VAL A 95 30.50 -30.39 -16.57
CA VAL A 95 31.61 -29.43 -16.49
C VAL A 95 31.10 -27.99 -16.74
N GLY A 96 29.99 -27.60 -16.18
CA GLY A 96 29.38 -26.29 -16.39
C GLY A 96 28.93 -25.61 -15.11
N ASN A 97 28.81 -24.30 -15.11
CA ASN A 97 28.31 -23.55 -13.96
C ASN A 97 26.79 -23.63 -13.87
N GLY A 98 26.25 -23.56 -12.65
CA GLY A 98 24.82 -23.38 -12.43
C GLY A 98 24.35 -22.00 -12.87
N GLY A 99 23.12 -21.91 -13.38
CA GLY A 99 22.48 -20.65 -13.75
C GLY A 99 22.04 -19.86 -12.55
N ALA A 100 21.97 -18.53 -12.64
CA ALA A 100 21.46 -17.69 -11.56
C ALA A 100 19.94 -17.84 -11.39
N GLY A 101 19.45 -17.71 -10.15
CA GLY A 101 18.00 -17.59 -9.89
C GLY A 101 17.44 -16.26 -10.37
N GLY A 102 16.19 -16.26 -10.81
CA GLY A 102 15.47 -15.05 -11.20
C GLY A 102 15.11 -14.17 -10.00
N ALA A 103 15.00 -12.87 -10.19
CA ALA A 103 14.56 -11.97 -9.13
C ALA A 103 13.06 -12.14 -8.84
N GLY A 104 12.66 -11.92 -7.58
CA GLY A 104 11.24 -11.82 -7.21
C GLY A 104 10.61 -10.54 -7.75
N GLY A 105 9.32 -10.61 -8.10
CA GLY A 105 8.52 -9.47 -8.54
C GLY A 105 8.12 -8.57 -7.39
N ASN A 106 7.86 -7.30 -7.63
CA ASN A 106 7.39 -6.38 -6.61
C ASN A 106 5.92 -6.64 -6.29
N GLY A 107 5.56 -6.45 -5.01
CA GLY A 107 4.16 -6.43 -4.58
C GLY A 107 3.44 -5.19 -5.07
N ALA A 108 2.13 -5.32 -5.28
CA ALA A 108 1.28 -4.22 -5.70
C ALA A 108 1.00 -3.24 -4.57
N PRO A 109 0.81 -1.95 -4.84
CA PRO A 109 0.29 -1.02 -3.84
C PRO A 109 -1.11 -1.43 -3.39
N GLY A 110 -1.43 -1.11 -2.13
CA GLY A 110 -2.75 -1.29 -1.56
C GLY A 110 -3.81 -0.48 -2.31
N ALA A 111 -5.03 -1.00 -2.37
CA ALA A 111 -6.13 -0.32 -3.02
C ALA A 111 -6.51 0.97 -2.26
N PRO A 112 -6.96 2.02 -2.98
CA PRO A 112 -7.58 3.17 -2.34
C PRO A 112 -8.89 2.76 -1.69
N PRO A 113 -9.40 3.56 -0.72
CA PRO A 113 -10.71 3.35 -0.11
C PRO A 113 -11.83 3.21 -1.15
N SER A 114 -12.73 2.28 -0.96
CA SER A 114 -13.84 2.02 -1.89
C SER A 114 -15.03 1.33 -1.19
N GLY A 115 -16.21 1.41 -1.77
CA GLY A 115 -17.36 0.64 -1.32
C GLY A 115 -17.86 0.94 0.11
N GLY A 116 -17.62 2.16 0.64
CA GLY A 116 -18.03 2.54 1.99
C GLY A 116 -16.98 2.24 3.08
N ASP A 117 -15.87 1.54 2.75
CA ASP A 117 -14.73 1.39 3.65
C ASP A 117 -13.80 2.60 3.47
N PRO A 118 -13.61 3.44 4.50
CA PRO A 118 -12.73 4.59 4.44
C PRO A 118 -11.25 4.23 4.55
N ASN A 119 -10.90 2.99 4.85
CA ASN A 119 -9.52 2.59 5.08
C ASN A 119 -8.79 2.29 3.76
N GLY A 120 -7.50 2.60 3.69
CA GLY A 120 -6.62 2.17 2.61
C GLY A 120 -6.29 0.68 2.71
N GLY A 121 -6.25 -0.02 1.59
CA GLY A 121 -5.85 -1.41 1.53
C GLY A 121 -4.36 -1.64 1.83
N GLY A 122 -3.99 -2.80 2.32
CA GLY A 122 -2.59 -3.19 2.51
C GLY A 122 -1.83 -3.34 1.20
N GLY A 123 -0.54 -3.03 1.16
CA GLY A 123 0.37 -3.34 0.07
C GLY A 123 0.68 -4.83 -0.01
N GLY A 124 0.88 -5.36 -1.21
CA GLY A 124 1.27 -6.76 -1.43
C GLY A 124 2.73 -7.02 -1.05
N ALA A 125 3.04 -8.22 -0.59
CA ALA A 125 4.42 -8.62 -0.35
C ALA A 125 5.23 -8.72 -1.66
N GLY A 126 6.52 -8.48 -1.60
CA GLY A 126 7.45 -8.77 -2.69
C GLY A 126 7.61 -10.29 -2.87
N GLY A 127 7.78 -10.75 -4.11
CA GLY A 127 8.06 -12.16 -4.39
C GLY A 127 9.46 -12.56 -3.96
N ALA A 128 9.66 -13.83 -3.59
CA ALA A 128 10.98 -14.35 -3.26
C ALA A 128 11.86 -14.45 -4.52
N GLY A 129 13.17 -14.28 -4.36
CA GLY A 129 14.16 -14.59 -5.39
C GLY A 129 14.25 -16.11 -5.63
N GLY A 130 14.50 -16.52 -6.86
CA GLY A 130 14.69 -17.90 -7.25
C GLY A 130 16.03 -18.47 -6.74
N LYS A 131 16.09 -19.77 -6.47
CA LYS A 131 17.31 -20.47 -6.12
C LYS A 131 18.28 -20.47 -7.31
N GLY A 132 19.59 -20.32 -7.07
CA GLY A 132 20.64 -20.57 -8.08
C GLY A 132 20.72 -22.05 -8.43
N GLY A 133 21.07 -22.39 -9.66
CA GLY A 133 21.31 -23.77 -10.12
C GLY A 133 22.62 -24.33 -9.57
N ASP A 134 22.66 -25.64 -9.39
CA ASP A 134 23.86 -26.31 -8.91
C ASP A 134 24.92 -26.40 -10.03
N GLY A 135 26.21 -26.29 -9.70
CA GLY A 135 27.32 -26.48 -10.62
C GLY A 135 27.51 -27.95 -11.03
N GLY A 136 28.26 -28.19 -12.08
CA GLY A 136 28.55 -29.52 -12.61
C GLY A 136 29.36 -30.40 -11.65
N ALA A 137 29.15 -31.72 -11.73
CA ALA A 137 29.77 -32.66 -10.79
C ALA A 137 31.32 -32.77 -10.92
N GLN A 138 31.86 -32.52 -12.11
CA GLN A 138 33.30 -32.55 -12.36
C GLN A 138 33.96 -31.19 -12.22
N ALA A 139 33.27 -30.15 -12.67
CA ALA A 139 33.71 -28.76 -12.54
C ALA A 139 32.51 -27.82 -12.79
N GLY A 140 32.44 -26.75 -12.02
CA GLY A 140 31.44 -25.71 -12.15
C GLY A 140 31.05 -25.09 -10.82
N ASP A 141 30.93 -23.78 -10.81
CA ASP A 141 30.44 -23.03 -9.65
C ASP A 141 28.93 -23.10 -9.56
N GLY A 142 28.38 -23.03 -8.33
CA GLY A 142 26.94 -22.83 -8.13
C GLY A 142 26.48 -21.48 -8.61
N GLY A 143 25.29 -21.40 -9.19
CA GLY A 143 24.66 -20.15 -9.61
C GLY A 143 24.24 -19.29 -8.43
N ALA A 144 24.28 -17.96 -8.53
CA ALA A 144 23.79 -17.06 -7.52
C ALA A 144 22.28 -17.16 -7.34
N GLY A 145 21.77 -16.98 -6.12
CA GLY A 145 20.34 -16.80 -5.83
C GLY A 145 19.83 -15.45 -6.33
N GLY A 146 18.58 -15.40 -6.78
CA GLY A 146 17.93 -14.17 -7.21
C GLY A 146 17.59 -13.23 -6.04
N ALA A 147 17.55 -11.94 -6.26
CA ALA A 147 17.13 -10.97 -5.25
C ALA A 147 15.62 -11.09 -4.96
N GLY A 148 15.19 -10.79 -3.74
CA GLY A 148 13.78 -10.66 -3.37
C GLY A 148 13.18 -9.37 -3.96
N GLY A 149 11.89 -9.42 -4.29
CA GLY A 149 11.11 -8.26 -4.76
C GLY A 149 10.76 -7.31 -3.62
N LYS A 150 10.51 -6.04 -3.94
CA LYS A 150 10.06 -5.03 -2.97
C LYS A 150 8.62 -5.27 -2.59
N GLY A 151 8.26 -4.96 -1.33
CA GLY A 151 6.86 -4.86 -0.89
C GLY A 151 6.17 -3.65 -1.50
N GLY A 152 4.88 -3.78 -1.74
CA GLY A 152 4.01 -2.69 -2.21
C GLY A 152 3.68 -1.72 -1.08
N ASN A 153 3.49 -0.45 -1.38
CA ASN A 153 3.07 0.54 -0.39
C ASN A 153 1.62 0.30 0.03
N GLY A 154 1.26 0.63 1.27
CA GLY A 154 -0.13 0.66 1.72
C GLY A 154 -0.93 1.78 1.05
N GLY A 155 -2.23 1.57 0.83
CA GLY A 155 -3.15 2.60 0.33
C GLY A 155 -3.43 3.67 1.38
N ASN A 156 -3.64 4.92 0.96
CA ASN A 156 -4.01 6.00 1.88
C ASN A 156 -5.45 5.83 2.35
N GLY A 157 -5.75 6.23 3.60
CA GLY A 157 -7.11 6.33 4.10
C GLY A 157 -7.87 7.50 3.47
N ALA A 158 -9.20 7.37 3.35
CA ALA A 158 -10.06 8.45 2.85
C ALA A 158 -10.19 9.57 3.86
N THR A 159 -10.41 10.80 3.39
CA THR A 159 -10.88 11.90 4.24
C THR A 159 -12.31 11.61 4.69
N GLY A 160 -12.64 11.89 5.95
CA GLY A 160 -13.99 11.79 6.46
C GLY A 160 -14.94 12.75 5.72
N ALA A 161 -16.18 12.32 5.53
CA ALA A 161 -17.20 13.16 4.89
C ALA A 161 -17.50 14.38 5.77
N THR A 162 -17.73 15.53 5.16
CA THR A 162 -18.22 16.72 5.87
C THR A 162 -19.65 16.49 6.33
N GLY A 163 -19.98 16.87 7.57
CA GLY A 163 -21.34 16.84 8.09
C GLY A 163 -22.29 17.76 7.30
N LEU A 164 -23.54 17.39 7.24
CA LEU A 164 -24.58 18.18 6.58
C LEU A 164 -25.02 19.34 7.48
N ASN A 165 -25.24 20.51 6.90
CA ASN A 165 -25.82 21.63 7.61
C ASN A 165 -27.27 21.33 8.01
N GLY A 166 -27.73 21.86 9.12
CA GLY A 166 -29.13 21.77 9.54
C GLY A 166 -30.08 22.26 8.43
N LEU A 167 -31.06 21.45 8.08
CA LEU A 167 -32.10 21.75 7.07
C LEU A 167 -33.40 22.05 7.76
N GLY A 168 -33.79 23.29 7.83
CA GLY A 168 -34.98 23.74 8.52
C GLY A 168 -34.70 24.58 9.76
N ALA A 169 -35.72 25.22 10.27
CA ALA A 169 -35.63 26.17 11.38
C ALA A 169 -35.10 25.48 12.64
N GLY A 170 -34.01 25.97 13.17
CA GLY A 170 -33.40 25.46 14.41
C GLY A 170 -32.84 24.04 14.31
N ALA A 171 -32.76 23.44 13.11
CA ALA A 171 -32.20 22.10 12.94
C ALA A 171 -30.70 22.05 13.19
N ASP A 172 -30.23 21.01 13.86
CA ASP A 172 -28.83 20.79 14.12
C ASP A 172 -28.06 20.38 12.86
N GLY A 173 -26.78 20.76 12.76
CA GLY A 173 -25.85 20.20 11.79
C GLY A 173 -25.44 18.78 12.18
N THR A 174 -25.15 17.93 11.19
CA THR A 174 -24.68 16.57 11.47
C THR A 174 -23.18 16.54 11.71
N ASP A 175 -22.71 15.50 12.40
CA ASP A 175 -21.29 15.30 12.63
C ASP A 175 -20.49 15.03 11.35
N GLY A 176 -19.25 15.46 11.29
CA GLY A 176 -18.30 15.08 10.28
C GLY A 176 -17.85 13.62 10.42
N GLY A 177 -17.64 12.95 9.29
CA GLY A 177 -17.19 11.58 9.24
C GLY A 177 -15.75 11.41 9.74
N LYS A 178 -15.44 10.25 10.29
CA LYS A 178 -14.07 9.87 10.67
C LYS A 178 -13.19 9.67 9.42
N GLY A 179 -11.96 10.15 9.44
CA GLY A 179 -10.94 9.82 8.44
C GLY A 179 -10.56 8.34 8.51
N GLY A 180 -10.36 7.72 7.35
CA GLY A 180 -9.92 6.34 7.23
C GLY A 180 -8.46 6.15 7.61
N ASN A 181 -8.09 4.98 8.09
CA ASN A 181 -6.72 4.62 8.37
C ASN A 181 -5.95 4.33 7.07
N GLY A 182 -4.66 4.61 7.01
CA GLY A 182 -3.77 4.16 5.96
C GLY A 182 -3.54 2.64 6.05
N GLY A 183 -3.43 1.97 4.90
CA GLY A 183 -3.10 0.56 4.83
C GLY A 183 -1.64 0.28 5.20
N ALA A 184 -1.33 -0.90 5.70
CA ALA A 184 0.05 -1.31 5.96
C ALA A 184 0.84 -1.52 4.66
N GLY A 185 2.12 -1.26 4.64
CA GLY A 185 3.04 -1.64 3.57
C GLY A 185 3.26 -3.16 3.54
N GLY A 186 3.44 -3.72 2.34
CA GLY A 186 3.78 -5.13 2.16
C GLY A 186 5.22 -5.43 2.56
N GLY A 187 5.47 -6.64 3.06
CA GLY A 187 6.83 -7.11 3.35
C GLY A 187 7.69 -7.27 2.09
N GLY A 188 9.00 -7.11 2.19
CA GLY A 188 9.95 -7.43 1.14
C GLY A 188 10.09 -8.94 0.94
N GLY A 189 10.33 -9.39 -0.30
CA GLY A 189 10.57 -10.79 -0.60
C GLY A 189 11.96 -11.26 -0.12
N ALA A 190 12.09 -12.52 0.26
CA ALA A 190 13.38 -13.10 0.62
C ALA A 190 14.28 -13.25 -0.61
N GLY A 191 15.59 -13.11 -0.42
CA GLY A 191 16.59 -13.48 -1.43
C GLY A 191 16.65 -14.98 -1.63
N GLY A 192 16.86 -15.44 -2.87
CA GLY A 192 17.02 -16.85 -3.22
C GLY A 192 18.35 -17.41 -2.70
N GLN A 193 18.36 -18.69 -2.38
CA GLN A 193 19.60 -19.38 -2.01
C GLN A 193 20.50 -19.57 -3.24
N GLY A 194 21.82 -19.52 -3.05
CA GLY A 194 22.79 -19.91 -4.08
C GLY A 194 22.75 -21.41 -4.36
N GLY A 195 23.12 -21.80 -5.58
CA GLY A 195 23.31 -23.19 -5.97
C GLY A 195 24.59 -23.77 -5.33
N LYS A 196 24.68 -25.08 -5.30
CA LYS A 196 25.81 -25.79 -4.74
C LYS A 196 26.88 -26.02 -5.82
N ALA A 197 28.17 -25.85 -5.45
CA ALA A 197 29.26 -26.42 -6.24
C ALA A 197 29.41 -27.89 -5.89
N LEU A 198 29.28 -28.77 -6.87
CA LEU A 198 29.43 -30.21 -6.61
C LEU A 198 30.90 -30.65 -6.71
N ALA A 199 31.74 -29.91 -7.40
CA ALA A 199 33.16 -30.14 -7.50
C ALA A 199 33.93 -29.44 -6.37
N ALA A 200 34.86 -30.16 -5.72
CA ALA A 200 35.56 -29.69 -4.52
C ALA A 200 36.41 -28.43 -4.69
N THR A 201 36.79 -28.10 -5.92
CA THR A 201 37.63 -26.90 -6.26
C THR A 201 36.79 -25.68 -6.66
N HIS A 202 35.47 -25.80 -6.63
CA HIS A 202 34.53 -24.76 -7.08
C HIS A 202 33.76 -24.18 -5.92
N GLN A 203 33.07 -23.07 -6.13
CA GLN A 203 32.40 -22.33 -5.07
C GLN A 203 30.86 -22.40 -5.19
N ASP A 204 30.23 -22.48 -4.04
CA ASP A 204 28.75 -22.32 -3.96
C ASP A 204 28.34 -20.92 -4.45
N GLY A 205 27.21 -20.83 -5.10
CA GLY A 205 26.60 -19.55 -5.47
C GLY A 205 26.25 -18.71 -4.24
N SER A 206 26.35 -17.38 -4.36
CA SER A 206 25.93 -16.47 -3.30
C SER A 206 24.42 -16.44 -3.12
N MET A 207 23.95 -16.22 -1.90
CA MET A 207 22.55 -15.92 -1.62
C MET A 207 22.15 -14.56 -2.19
N GLY A 208 20.96 -14.43 -2.73
CA GLY A 208 20.41 -13.16 -3.20
C GLY A 208 20.09 -12.20 -2.04
N ALA A 209 20.06 -10.89 -2.30
CA ALA A 209 19.65 -9.88 -1.34
C ALA A 209 18.15 -9.95 -1.05
N GLY A 210 17.71 -9.60 0.16
CA GLY A 210 16.31 -9.40 0.50
C GLY A 210 15.74 -8.13 -0.13
N GLY A 211 14.46 -8.13 -0.50
CA GLY A 211 13.74 -6.97 -0.99
C GLY A 211 13.36 -6.00 0.13
N ALA A 212 13.29 -4.71 -0.12
CA ALA A 212 12.81 -3.73 0.84
C ALA A 212 11.30 -3.89 1.12
N GLY A 213 10.86 -3.60 2.36
CA GLY A 213 9.46 -3.46 2.71
C GLY A 213 8.82 -2.22 2.08
N GLY A 214 7.53 -2.27 1.79
CA GLY A 214 6.75 -1.13 1.32
C GLY A 214 6.40 -0.16 2.44
N ASN A 215 6.24 1.12 2.14
CA ASN A 215 5.81 2.12 3.11
C ASN A 215 4.33 1.92 3.48
N GLY A 216 3.95 2.28 4.71
CA GLY A 216 2.55 2.40 5.10
C GLY A 216 1.85 3.57 4.39
N GLY A 217 0.57 3.43 4.11
CA GLY A 217 -0.27 4.50 3.58
C GLY A 217 -0.58 5.59 4.61
N ALA A 218 -0.77 6.83 4.20
CA ALA A 218 -1.16 7.91 5.09
C ALA A 218 -2.58 7.72 5.62
N GLY A 219 -2.87 8.17 6.86
CA GLY A 219 -4.23 8.27 7.37
C GLY A 219 -5.00 9.42 6.71
N GLY A 220 -6.33 9.32 6.62
CA GLY A 220 -7.21 10.39 6.15
C GLY A 220 -7.52 11.42 7.24
N MET A 221 -7.78 12.66 6.87
CA MET A 221 -8.26 13.69 7.79
C MET A 221 -9.70 13.41 8.21
N GLY A 222 -10.13 13.91 9.37
CA GLY A 222 -11.53 13.91 9.76
C GLY A 222 -12.33 14.94 8.96
N GLY A 223 -13.60 14.69 8.69
CA GLY A 223 -14.51 15.64 8.05
C GLY A 223 -15.00 16.72 9.04
N ASP A 224 -15.24 17.93 8.55
CA ASP A 224 -15.81 19.00 9.36
C ASP A 224 -17.28 18.70 9.73
N GLY A 225 -17.71 19.17 10.90
CA GLY A 225 -19.12 19.13 11.29
C GLY A 225 -19.97 20.12 10.49
N GLY A 226 -21.23 19.78 10.25
CA GLY A 226 -22.21 20.65 9.60
C GLY A 226 -22.65 21.82 10.51
N ASN A 227 -23.02 22.96 9.94
CA ASN A 227 -23.48 24.12 10.68
C ASN A 227 -24.95 23.92 11.11
N GLY A 228 -25.30 24.42 12.30
CA GLY A 228 -26.69 24.52 12.74
C GLY A 228 -27.49 25.56 11.95
N ALA A 229 -28.77 25.32 11.75
CA ALA A 229 -29.66 26.23 11.05
C ALA A 229 -30.13 27.38 11.95
N LYS A 230 -30.47 28.53 11.33
CA LYS A 230 -31.04 29.66 12.05
C LYS A 230 -32.40 29.29 12.66
N GLY A 231 -32.67 29.73 13.90
CA GLY A 231 -33.98 29.64 14.54
C GLY A 231 -35.02 30.50 13.84
N THR A 232 -36.31 30.15 14.01
CA THR A 232 -37.46 30.98 13.60
C THR A 232 -38.62 30.80 14.59
N PHE A 233 -39.47 31.81 14.72
CA PHE A 233 -40.74 31.73 15.43
C PHE A 233 -41.93 31.36 14.50
N ASP A 234 -41.64 31.24 13.18
CA ASP A 234 -42.67 30.84 12.21
C ASP A 234 -43.08 29.37 12.41
N ASN A 235 -44.33 29.05 12.10
CA ASN A 235 -44.89 27.67 12.18
C ASN A 235 -44.70 26.96 13.53
N GLY A 236 -44.70 27.73 14.64
CA GLY A 236 -44.58 27.16 16.00
C GLY A 236 -43.15 26.87 16.42
N GLY A 237 -42.16 27.41 15.73
CA GLY A 237 -40.75 27.34 16.14
C GLY A 237 -40.53 28.12 17.44
N ASP A 238 -39.57 27.72 18.26
CA ASP A 238 -39.17 28.34 19.53
C ASP A 238 -38.13 29.47 19.38
N GLY A 239 -37.74 29.76 18.15
CA GLY A 239 -36.77 30.79 17.84
C GLY A 239 -35.31 30.38 18.09
N VAL A 240 -35.05 29.20 18.64
CA VAL A 240 -33.71 28.73 18.98
C VAL A 240 -32.92 28.32 17.71
N GLY A 241 -31.67 28.72 17.61
CA GLY A 241 -30.75 28.27 16.54
C GLY A 241 -30.30 26.84 16.79
N GLY A 242 -30.16 26.04 15.71
CA GLY A 242 -29.66 24.67 15.77
C GLY A 242 -28.18 24.60 16.18
N ASN A 243 -27.78 23.51 16.79
CA ASN A 243 -26.38 23.28 17.16
C ASN A 243 -25.54 22.93 15.93
N GLY A 244 -24.25 23.27 15.95
CA GLY A 244 -23.27 22.77 14.97
C GLY A 244 -22.92 21.31 15.26
N GLY A 245 -22.72 20.51 14.20
CA GLY A 245 -22.23 19.14 14.31
C GLY A 245 -20.75 19.08 14.74
N ASN A 246 -20.36 17.99 15.33
CA ASN A 246 -18.96 17.79 15.74
C ASN A 246 -18.08 17.46 14.55
N GLY A 247 -16.81 17.85 14.59
CA GLY A 247 -15.79 17.43 13.63
C GLY A 247 -15.39 15.96 13.80
N GLY A 248 -15.12 15.27 12.68
CA GLY A 248 -14.65 13.88 12.67
C GLY A 248 -13.20 13.74 13.12
N SER A 249 -12.85 12.62 13.73
CA SER A 249 -11.47 12.30 14.09
C SER A 249 -10.65 11.91 12.85
N ARG A 250 -9.35 12.21 12.88
CA ARG A 250 -8.40 11.76 11.85
C ARG A 250 -8.19 10.25 11.87
N GLY A 251 -7.80 9.65 10.72
CA GLY A 251 -7.24 8.32 10.63
C GLY A 251 -5.76 8.28 11.00
N ILE A 252 -5.23 7.11 11.28
CA ILE A 252 -3.81 6.88 11.58
C ILE A 252 -3.08 6.37 10.34
N GLY A 253 -1.79 6.69 10.20
CA GLY A 253 -0.93 6.15 9.16
C GLY A 253 -0.66 4.66 9.35
N GLY A 254 -0.63 3.89 8.25
CA GLY A 254 -0.35 2.47 8.26
C GLY A 254 1.10 2.16 8.65
N ALA A 255 1.35 0.98 9.17
CA ALA A 255 2.69 0.48 9.45
C ALA A 255 3.48 0.28 8.15
N GLY A 256 4.79 0.46 8.18
CA GLY A 256 5.70 0.04 7.11
C GLY A 256 5.85 -1.48 7.07
N GLY A 257 6.11 -2.05 5.91
CA GLY A 257 6.39 -3.47 5.74
C GLY A 257 7.82 -3.82 6.18
N ILE A 258 8.02 -5.04 6.65
CA ILE A 258 9.35 -5.55 7.05
C ILE A 258 10.17 -5.88 5.82
N GLY A 259 11.46 -5.57 5.81
CA GLY A 259 12.39 -5.95 4.75
C GLY A 259 12.59 -7.47 4.67
N GLY A 260 12.79 -8.01 3.48
CA GLY A 260 13.04 -9.44 3.25
C GLY A 260 14.42 -9.87 3.72
N ALA A 261 14.55 -11.13 4.15
CA ALA A 261 15.82 -11.74 4.49
C ALA A 261 16.65 -12.04 3.21
N GLY A 262 17.98 -12.03 3.30
CA GLY A 262 18.87 -12.33 2.18
C GLY A 262 20.33 -12.22 2.60
N SER A 263 21.29 -12.27 1.65
CA SER A 263 22.71 -11.98 1.89
C SER A 263 22.89 -10.61 2.54
N THR A 264 22.07 -9.66 2.14
CA THR A 264 21.81 -8.41 2.84
C THR A 264 20.31 -8.35 3.07
N ALA A 265 19.88 -8.04 4.30
CA ALA A 265 18.46 -7.84 4.60
C ALA A 265 17.95 -6.58 3.87
N GLY A 266 16.74 -6.67 3.34
CA GLY A 266 16.03 -5.51 2.82
C GLY A 266 15.72 -4.51 3.92
N ALA A 267 15.68 -3.22 3.60
CA ALA A 267 15.27 -2.18 4.55
C ALA A 267 13.77 -2.29 4.86
N ASP A 268 13.39 -1.98 6.10
CA ASP A 268 11.98 -1.84 6.46
C ASP A 268 11.36 -0.61 5.79
N GLY A 269 10.07 -0.72 5.46
CA GLY A 269 9.28 0.40 4.98
C GLY A 269 8.99 1.42 6.08
N ALA A 270 8.87 2.68 5.72
CA ALA A 270 8.48 3.73 6.65
C ALA A 270 6.99 3.62 7.03
N ARG A 271 6.64 4.05 8.24
CA ARG A 271 5.26 4.22 8.64
C ARG A 271 4.61 5.36 7.84
N GLY A 272 3.35 5.16 7.44
CA GLY A 272 2.54 6.20 6.81
C GLY A 272 2.31 7.41 7.72
N ALA A 273 2.18 8.59 7.12
CA ALA A 273 1.91 9.80 7.87
C ALA A 273 0.55 9.73 8.58
N THR A 274 0.49 10.20 9.82
CA THR A 274 -0.78 10.46 10.51
C THR A 274 -1.07 11.95 10.37
N PRO A 275 -2.27 12.35 9.87
CA PRO A 275 -2.60 13.77 9.71
C PRO A 275 -2.44 14.54 11.03
N THR A 276 -2.01 15.78 10.94
CA THR A 276 -1.86 16.67 12.10
C THR A 276 -3.14 17.45 12.41
N SER A 277 -4.18 17.35 11.56
CA SER A 277 -5.49 17.96 11.76
C SER A 277 -6.61 16.93 11.65
N GLY A 278 -7.66 17.12 12.42
CA GLY A 278 -8.97 16.44 12.32
C GLY A 278 -10.00 17.41 11.75
N GLY A 279 -11.27 17.01 11.73
CA GLY A 279 -12.38 17.88 11.32
C GLY A 279 -12.66 18.96 12.38
N ASN A 280 -13.02 20.14 11.92
CA ASN A 280 -13.49 21.22 12.80
C ASN A 280 -14.96 21.01 13.16
N GLY A 281 -15.39 21.52 14.31
CA GLY A 281 -16.80 21.59 14.67
C GLY A 281 -17.55 22.60 13.80
N GLY A 282 -18.79 22.30 13.45
CA GLY A 282 -19.70 23.23 12.77
C GLY A 282 -20.13 24.39 13.66
N THR A 283 -20.46 25.52 13.07
CA THR A 283 -20.97 26.68 13.82
C THR A 283 -22.40 26.45 14.27
N GLY A 284 -22.79 26.98 15.44
CA GLY A 284 -24.18 27.06 15.88
C GLY A 284 -24.99 28.05 15.03
N GLY A 285 -26.25 27.75 14.80
CA GLY A 285 -27.20 28.63 14.12
C GLY A 285 -27.59 29.83 15.01
N ASN A 286 -27.85 30.97 14.40
CA ASN A 286 -28.29 32.15 15.13
C ASN A 286 -29.75 31.95 15.63
N GLY A 287 -30.06 32.47 16.80
CA GLY A 287 -31.44 32.61 17.28
C GLY A 287 -32.25 33.58 16.40
N ALA A 288 -33.56 33.45 16.42
CA ALA A 288 -34.48 34.36 15.74
C ALA A 288 -34.71 35.61 16.56
N ASN A 289 -34.86 36.75 15.90
CA ASN A 289 -35.33 37.97 16.55
C ASN A 289 -36.84 37.83 16.89
N ALA A 290 -37.26 38.44 17.99
CA ALA A 290 -38.65 38.44 18.38
C ALA A 290 -39.53 39.04 17.27
N THR A 291 -40.70 38.46 17.04
CA THR A 291 -41.67 38.84 16.02
C THR A 291 -42.91 39.53 16.62
N VAL A 292 -43.04 39.49 17.93
CA VAL A 292 -44.18 40.13 18.68
C VAL A 292 -43.64 41.13 19.70
N ALA A 293 -44.40 42.20 19.91
CA ALA A 293 -44.04 43.26 20.83
C ALA A 293 -43.86 42.70 22.27
N GLY A 294 -42.79 43.06 22.95
CA GLY A 294 -42.42 42.53 24.26
C GLY A 294 -41.91 41.07 24.23
N GLY A 295 -41.83 40.42 23.04
CA GLY A 295 -41.33 39.08 22.91
C GLY A 295 -39.81 39.01 23.06
N ALA A 296 -39.29 37.90 23.62
CA ALA A 296 -37.86 37.64 23.69
C ALA A 296 -37.32 37.09 22.38
N GLY A 297 -36.08 37.40 22.06
CA GLY A 297 -35.31 36.75 20.98
C GLY A 297 -34.99 35.30 21.32
N GLY A 298 -34.80 34.46 20.30
CA GLY A 298 -34.40 33.07 20.47
C GLY A 298 -32.91 32.95 20.79
N ALA A 299 -32.54 31.94 21.54
CA ALA A 299 -31.12 31.67 21.87
C ALA A 299 -30.35 31.18 20.61
N GLY A 300 -29.06 31.51 20.52
CA GLY A 300 -28.18 30.94 19.50
C GLY A 300 -27.83 29.48 19.81
N GLY A 301 -27.65 28.68 18.78
CA GLY A 301 -27.22 27.28 18.92
C GLY A 301 -25.74 27.18 19.35
N LYS A 302 -25.39 26.06 19.94
CA LYS A 302 -24.02 25.77 20.35
C LYS A 302 -23.15 25.45 19.13
N GLY A 303 -21.87 25.83 19.12
CA GLY A 303 -20.88 25.34 18.17
C GLY A 303 -20.56 23.87 18.45
N GLY A 304 -20.29 23.10 17.40
CA GLY A 304 -19.84 21.72 17.52
C GLY A 304 -18.41 21.61 18.03
N ASN A 305 -18.07 20.50 18.64
CA ASN A 305 -16.71 20.22 19.08
C ASN A 305 -15.84 19.92 17.87
N GLY A 306 -14.52 20.26 17.92
CA GLY A 306 -13.54 19.76 16.96
C GLY A 306 -13.30 18.27 17.15
N GLY A 307 -12.90 17.58 16.08
CA GLY A 307 -12.33 16.23 16.16
C GLY A 307 -11.03 16.23 16.98
N LEU A 308 -10.36 15.07 17.08
CA LEU A 308 -9.21 14.85 17.97
C LEU A 308 -8.14 15.96 17.90
N VAL A 309 -7.95 16.60 16.74
CA VAL A 309 -7.02 17.73 16.49
C VAL A 309 -7.69 18.82 15.63
N GLY A 310 -9.02 18.95 15.71
CA GLY A 310 -9.82 19.99 15.05
C GLY A 310 -10.15 21.12 16.00
N ASN A 311 -10.53 22.28 15.45
CA ASN A 311 -11.03 23.41 16.22
C ASN A 311 -12.52 23.22 16.51
N GLY A 312 -12.99 23.72 17.67
CA GLY A 312 -14.41 23.82 17.96
C GLY A 312 -15.08 24.90 17.08
N GLY A 313 -16.35 24.69 16.74
CA GLY A 313 -17.17 25.66 16.03
C GLY A 313 -17.61 26.80 16.94
N ALA A 314 -17.84 27.98 16.37
CA ALA A 314 -18.39 29.12 17.11
C ALA A 314 -19.88 28.86 17.46
N GLY A 315 -20.33 29.34 18.61
CA GLY A 315 -21.77 29.41 18.92
C GLY A 315 -22.48 30.43 18.05
N GLY A 316 -23.77 30.20 17.80
CA GLY A 316 -24.65 31.15 17.12
C GLY A 316 -24.94 32.37 18.00
N LYS A 317 -25.26 33.48 17.37
CA LYS A 317 -25.69 34.68 18.09
C LYS A 317 -27.13 34.50 18.57
N GLY A 318 -27.47 35.04 19.74
CA GLY A 318 -28.85 35.17 20.18
C GLY A 318 -29.63 36.18 19.30
N GLY A 319 -30.93 36.01 19.20
CA GLY A 319 -31.82 36.96 18.54
C GLY A 319 -32.17 38.18 19.42
N ASP A 320 -32.51 39.27 18.80
CA ASP A 320 -32.93 40.48 19.49
C ASP A 320 -34.36 40.33 20.05
N GLY A 321 -34.59 40.86 21.25
CA GLY A 321 -35.92 41.07 21.80
C GLY A 321 -36.64 42.26 21.14
N MET A 322 -37.96 42.28 21.15
CA MET A 322 -38.76 43.35 20.59
C MET A 322 -39.27 44.30 21.70
N ALA A 323 -39.32 45.58 21.40
CA ALA A 323 -39.85 46.58 22.30
C ALA A 323 -41.31 46.28 22.69
N GLY A 324 -41.63 46.48 23.92
CA GLY A 324 -43.04 46.38 24.39
C GLY A 324 -43.93 47.47 23.82
N VAL A 325 -45.20 47.17 23.78
CA VAL A 325 -46.21 48.15 23.33
C VAL A 325 -46.30 49.31 24.33
N ALA A 326 -46.33 50.56 23.80
CA ALA A 326 -46.55 51.74 24.64
C ALA A 326 -47.92 51.66 25.33
N GLY A 327 -47.95 52.14 26.56
CA GLY A 327 -49.21 52.31 27.27
C GLY A 327 -50.15 53.33 26.56
N SER A 328 -51.41 53.12 26.61
CA SER A 328 -52.39 54.03 26.03
C SER A 328 -52.67 55.22 26.97
N SER A 329 -52.82 56.39 26.34
CA SER A 329 -53.28 57.58 27.05
C SER A 329 -54.82 57.59 27.07
N PRO A 330 -55.47 57.86 28.24
CA PRO A 330 -56.92 57.96 28.29
C PRO A 330 -57.42 59.16 27.51
N THR A 331 -58.61 59.06 26.92
CA THR A 331 -59.29 60.14 26.21
C THR A 331 -60.27 60.88 27.11
N THR A 332 -60.51 60.39 28.31
CA THR A 332 -61.43 60.92 29.28
C THR A 332 -60.68 61.70 30.39
N ALA A 333 -61.12 62.90 30.69
CA ALA A 333 -60.53 63.72 31.73
C ALA A 333 -60.63 63.08 33.11
N GLY A 334 -59.49 62.98 33.85
CA GLY A 334 -59.43 62.35 35.18
C GLY A 334 -59.09 60.86 35.24
N GLU A 335 -59.05 60.19 34.10
CA GLU A 335 -58.60 58.79 34.03
C GLU A 335 -57.09 58.65 33.94
N SER A 336 -56.55 57.58 34.50
CA SER A 336 -55.08 57.28 34.43
C SER A 336 -54.76 56.52 33.16
N GLY A 337 -53.65 56.84 32.52
CA GLY A 337 -53.12 56.04 31.41
C GLY A 337 -52.71 54.65 31.83
N THR A 338 -52.70 53.71 30.86
CA THR A 338 -52.23 52.32 31.10
C THR A 338 -50.69 52.28 31.07
N SER A 339 -50.14 51.35 31.84
CA SER A 339 -48.69 51.08 31.77
C SER A 339 -48.31 50.47 30.43
N GLY A 340 -47.14 50.81 29.88
CA GLY A 340 -46.56 50.15 28.74
C GLY A 340 -46.09 48.75 29.13
N GLN A 341 -45.99 47.86 28.14
CA GLN A 341 -45.38 46.55 28.30
C GLN A 341 -43.84 46.64 28.41
N ASN A 342 -43.29 45.72 29.18
CA ASN A 342 -41.80 45.56 29.19
C ASN A 342 -41.29 45.17 27.81
N GLY A 343 -40.08 45.60 27.46
CA GLY A 343 -39.36 45.10 26.31
C GLY A 343 -38.96 43.65 26.51
N GLY A 344 -38.86 42.88 25.39
CA GLY A 344 -38.39 41.50 25.38
C GLY A 344 -36.90 41.43 25.67
N ALA A 345 -36.47 40.37 26.34
CA ALA A 345 -35.05 40.07 26.54
C ALA A 345 -34.38 39.68 25.22
N GLY A 346 -33.09 39.96 25.05
CA GLY A 346 -32.23 39.38 24.04
C GLY A 346 -32.03 37.88 24.31
N GLY A 347 -31.88 37.05 23.24
CA GLY A 347 -31.64 35.61 23.34
C GLY A 347 -30.16 35.22 23.54
#